data_dee69798c41bd653ab83723ad1ec201c
#
_entry.id   dee69798c41bd653ab83723ad1ec201c
#
_cell.length_a   1.000
_cell.length_b   1.000
_cell.length_c   1.000
_cell.angle_alpha   90.00
_cell.angle_beta   90.00
_cell.angle_gamma   90.00
#
_symmetry.space_group_name_H-M   'P 1'
#
loop_
_entity.id
_entity.type
_entity.pdbx_description
1 polymer ?
#
loop_
_entity_poly.entity_id
_entity_poly.type
_entity_poly.pdbx_seq_one_letter_code
_entity_poly.pdbx_strand_id
1 'polypeptide(L)'
;MDSRPPLKPPGAALILSGGGARAAYQVGVLLAVAKLSSNPRHNPFPILCGTSAGAINAASIACLADNFGKAVATLADVWRDMRASDIYRADAMGIGASGAR
;
A
#
# COMPACT_ATOMS: atom_id res chain seq x y z
N MET A 1 -19.01 37.65 3.22
CA MET A 1 -19.36 36.25 2.90
C MET A 1 -18.42 35.74 1.85
N ASP A 2 -17.82 34.57 2.11
CA ASP A 2 -16.86 34.01 1.19
C ASP A 2 -17.56 33.44 -0.04
N SER A 3 -17.19 33.94 -1.22
CA SER A 3 -17.79 33.52 -2.48
C SER A 3 -17.12 32.28 -3.08
N ARG A 4 -16.05 31.78 -2.45
CA ARG A 4 -15.40 30.58 -2.93
C ARG A 4 -16.31 29.37 -2.73
N PRO A 5 -16.28 28.39 -3.65
CA PRO A 5 -17.02 27.16 -3.41
C PRO A 5 -16.51 26.46 -2.15
N PRO A 6 -17.36 25.76 -1.42
CA PRO A 6 -16.93 25.05 -0.23
C PRO A 6 -15.82 24.06 -0.61
N LEU A 7 -14.76 24.01 0.19
CA LEU A 7 -13.71 23.04 0.02
C LEU A 7 -14.31 21.65 0.20
N LYS A 8 -13.86 20.71 -0.61
CA LYS A 8 -14.23 19.30 -0.39
C LYS A 8 -13.79 18.92 1.01
N PRO A 9 -14.56 18.10 1.72
CA PRO A 9 -14.10 17.60 3.01
C PRO A 9 -12.71 17.01 2.87
N PRO A 10 -11.80 17.28 3.82
CA PRO A 10 -10.48 16.70 3.74
C PRO A 10 -10.60 15.19 3.73
N GLY A 11 -10.05 14.55 2.72
CA GLY A 11 -9.95 13.11 2.66
C GLY A 11 -8.93 12.60 3.66
N ALA A 12 -8.97 11.32 3.93
CA ALA A 12 -7.97 10.68 4.75
C ALA A 12 -6.68 10.50 3.95
N ALA A 13 -5.53 10.68 4.59
CA ALA A 13 -4.25 10.32 4.03
C ALA A 13 -3.87 8.93 4.55
N LEU A 14 -3.32 8.11 3.67
CA LEU A 14 -2.80 6.80 4.04
C LEU A 14 -1.28 6.88 4.06
N ILE A 15 -0.70 6.58 5.21
CA ILE A 15 0.75 6.57 5.39
C ILE A 15 1.18 5.14 5.73
N LEU A 16 1.97 4.54 4.85
CA LEU A 16 2.42 3.17 5.00
C LEU A 16 3.92 3.17 5.29
N SER A 17 4.26 2.83 6.51
CA SER A 17 5.66 2.79 6.94
C SER A 17 6.37 1.55 6.41
N GLY A 18 7.69 1.59 6.37
CA GLY A 18 8.51 0.45 6.05
C GLY A 18 8.48 -0.60 7.16
N GLY A 19 9.14 -1.71 6.93
CA GLY A 19 9.20 -2.78 7.91
C GLY A 19 9.34 -4.17 7.29
N GLY A 20 9.71 -4.24 6.03
CA GLY A 20 9.90 -5.51 5.33
C GLY A 20 8.62 -6.34 5.34
N ALA A 21 8.70 -7.55 5.88
CA ALA A 21 7.56 -8.47 5.92
C ALA A 21 6.34 -7.92 6.67
N ARG A 22 6.52 -6.93 7.55
CA ARG A 22 5.40 -6.29 8.24
C ARG A 22 4.45 -5.57 7.30
N ALA A 23 4.91 -5.24 6.10
CA ALA A 23 4.06 -4.63 5.08
C ALA A 23 2.88 -5.53 4.70
N ALA A 24 3.01 -6.84 4.88
CA ALA A 24 1.91 -7.77 4.68
C ALA A 24 0.74 -7.51 5.64
N TYR A 25 1.05 -7.08 6.87
CA TYR A 25 0.02 -6.70 7.83
C TYR A 25 -0.79 -5.50 7.33
N GLN A 26 -0.11 -4.54 6.71
CA GLN A 26 -0.78 -3.37 6.12
C GLN A 26 -1.81 -3.79 5.08
N VAL A 27 -1.49 -4.78 4.27
CA VAL A 27 -2.41 -5.29 3.25
C VAL A 27 -3.65 -5.89 3.88
N GLY A 28 -3.50 -6.60 5.00
CA GLY A 28 -4.65 -7.13 5.76
C GLY A 28 -5.58 -6.03 6.24
N VAL A 29 -5.02 -4.93 6.74
CA VAL A 29 -5.82 -3.76 7.17
C VAL A 29 -6.55 -3.15 5.98
N LEU A 30 -5.88 -3.01 4.84
CA LEU A 30 -6.48 -2.46 3.63
C LEU A 30 -7.60 -3.34 3.09
N LEU A 31 -7.46 -4.67 3.19
CA LEU A 31 -8.54 -5.58 2.84
C LEU A 31 -9.77 -5.36 3.72
N ALA A 32 -9.57 -5.14 5.01
CA ALA A 32 -10.66 -4.86 5.92
C ALA A 32 -11.35 -3.53 5.56
N VAL A 33 -10.57 -2.50 5.23
CA VAL A 33 -11.12 -1.21 4.78
C VAL A 33 -11.97 -1.40 3.53
N ALA A 34 -11.48 -2.18 2.56
CA ALA A 34 -12.22 -2.45 1.33
C ALA A 34 -13.53 -3.18 1.61
N LYS A 35 -13.51 -4.16 2.52
CA LYS A 35 -14.72 -4.91 2.90
C LYS A 35 -15.76 -4.05 3.61
N LEU A 36 -15.31 -3.10 4.41
CA LEU A 36 -16.20 -2.22 5.16
C LEU A 36 -16.72 -1.06 4.32
N SER A 37 -16.15 -0.85 3.15
CA SER A 37 -16.56 0.23 2.27
C SER A 37 -17.89 -0.09 1.58
N SER A 38 -18.79 0.89 1.54
CA SER A 38 -20.06 0.76 0.81
C SER A 38 -19.84 0.79 -0.70
N ASN A 39 -18.74 1.39 -1.15
CA ASN A 39 -18.36 1.41 -2.56
C ASN A 39 -16.89 0.99 -2.67
N PRO A 40 -16.63 -0.31 -2.92
CA PRO A 40 -15.25 -0.81 -2.95
C PRO A 40 -14.41 -0.27 -4.10
N ARG A 41 -15.03 0.33 -5.11
CA ARG A 41 -14.25 0.98 -6.18
C ARG A 41 -13.69 2.33 -5.77
N HIS A 42 -14.35 2.99 -4.81
CA HIS A 42 -13.94 4.29 -4.36
C HIS A 42 -12.71 4.18 -3.47
N ASN A 43 -11.66 4.92 -3.84
CA ASN A 43 -10.46 5.03 -3.00
C ASN A 43 -10.69 6.08 -1.93
N PRO A 44 -10.75 5.69 -0.65
CA PRO A 44 -10.97 6.65 0.43
C PRO A 44 -9.73 7.51 0.74
N PHE A 45 -8.59 7.23 0.10
CA PHE A 45 -7.33 7.87 0.40
C PHE A 45 -6.83 8.67 -0.81
N PRO A 46 -7.16 9.96 -0.89
CA PRO A 46 -6.64 10.81 -1.98
C PRO A 46 -5.14 11.07 -1.86
N ILE A 47 -4.56 10.87 -0.68
CA ILE A 47 -3.13 11.05 -0.45
C ILE A 47 -2.55 9.72 0.01
N LEU A 48 -1.55 9.25 -0.71
CA LEU A 48 -0.86 7.99 -0.41
C LEU A 48 0.62 8.29 -0.22
N CYS A 49 1.14 7.94 0.94
CA CYS A 49 2.55 8.08 1.26
C CYS A 49 3.10 6.74 1.73
N GLY A 50 4.33 6.46 1.40
CA GLY A 50 4.93 5.23 1.84
C GLY A 50 6.44 5.29 1.85
N THR A 51 7.06 4.47 2.70
CA THR A 51 8.51 4.32 2.78
C THR A 51 8.86 2.84 2.67
N SER A 52 9.91 2.50 1.93
CA SER A 52 10.39 1.13 1.75
C SER A 52 9.25 0.22 1.25
N ALA A 53 9.01 -0.90 1.91
CA ALA A 53 7.90 -1.81 1.52
C ALA A 53 6.54 -1.11 1.53
N GLY A 54 6.35 -0.13 2.42
CA GLY A 54 5.14 0.71 2.43
C GLY A 54 5.00 1.54 1.15
N ALA A 55 6.12 1.98 0.57
CA ALA A 55 6.09 2.71 -0.70
C ALA A 55 5.62 1.82 -1.85
N ILE A 56 6.01 0.55 -1.84
CA ILE A 56 5.57 -0.42 -2.83
C ILE A 56 4.06 -0.63 -2.72
N ASN A 57 3.54 -0.78 -1.51
CA ASN A 57 2.12 -0.93 -1.26
C ASN A 57 1.35 0.32 -1.70
N ALA A 58 1.85 1.51 -1.36
CA ALA A 58 1.22 2.78 -1.74
C ALA A 58 1.20 2.96 -3.26
N ALA A 59 2.30 2.67 -3.93
CA ALA A 59 2.38 2.77 -5.39
C ALA A 59 1.42 1.80 -6.08
N SER A 60 1.30 0.59 -5.56
CA SER A 60 0.39 -0.42 -6.09
C SER A 60 -1.06 0.04 -6.01
N ILE A 61 -1.45 0.67 -4.90
CA ILE A 61 -2.79 1.22 -4.74
C ILE A 61 -3.00 2.40 -5.70
N ALA A 62 -2.00 3.25 -5.84
CA ALA A 62 -2.08 4.42 -6.73
C ALA A 62 -2.27 4.01 -8.20
N CYS A 63 -1.63 2.93 -8.63
CA CYS A 63 -1.76 2.44 -10.01
C CYS A 63 -3.18 2.00 -10.36
N LEU A 64 -3.99 1.60 -9.38
CA LEU A 64 -5.38 1.17 -9.56
C LEU A 64 -6.31 2.02 -8.70
N ALA A 65 -6.03 3.33 -8.62
CA ALA A 65 -6.76 4.23 -7.74
C ALA A 65 -8.25 4.36 -8.09
N ASP A 66 -8.62 4.08 -9.33
CA ASP A 66 -10.00 4.10 -9.80
C ASP A 66 -10.80 2.87 -9.36
N ASN A 67 -10.13 1.86 -8.79
CA ASN A 67 -10.79 0.67 -8.25
C ASN A 67 -10.01 0.16 -7.04
N PHE A 68 -10.32 0.74 -5.88
CA PHE A 68 -9.60 0.45 -4.64
C PHE A 68 -9.67 -1.02 -4.25
N GLY A 69 -10.86 -1.63 -4.34
CA GLY A 69 -11.03 -3.04 -3.98
C GLY A 69 -10.16 -3.96 -4.83
N LYS A 70 -10.08 -3.70 -6.13
CA LYS A 70 -9.24 -4.46 -7.04
C LYS A 70 -7.75 -4.24 -6.75
N ALA A 71 -7.37 -2.99 -6.45
CA ALA A 71 -5.99 -2.66 -6.12
C ALA A 71 -5.53 -3.45 -4.89
N VAL A 72 -6.34 -3.45 -3.85
CA VAL A 72 -6.01 -4.15 -2.60
C VAL A 72 -6.00 -5.67 -2.80
N ALA A 73 -6.96 -6.21 -3.56
CA ALA A 73 -7.01 -7.64 -3.85
C ALA A 73 -5.77 -8.10 -4.63
N THR A 74 -5.36 -7.33 -5.62
CA THR A 74 -4.16 -7.61 -6.41
C THR A 74 -2.92 -7.58 -5.52
N LEU A 75 -2.83 -6.58 -4.65
CA LEU A 75 -1.72 -6.45 -3.72
C LEU A 75 -1.69 -7.61 -2.72
N ALA A 76 -2.86 -8.05 -2.25
CA ALA A 76 -2.96 -9.19 -1.35
C ALA A 76 -2.47 -10.48 -2.00
N ASP A 77 -2.76 -10.66 -3.29
CA ASP A 77 -2.27 -11.84 -4.02
C ASP A 77 -0.75 -11.84 -4.12
N VAL A 78 -0.15 -10.68 -4.38
CA VAL A 78 1.31 -10.54 -4.43
C VAL A 78 1.92 -10.95 -3.09
N TRP A 79 1.39 -10.44 -1.98
CA TRP A 79 1.95 -10.74 -0.66
C TRP A 79 1.65 -12.17 -0.21
N ARG A 80 0.53 -12.75 -0.64
CA ARG A 80 0.19 -14.13 -0.33
C ARG A 80 1.17 -15.10 -0.98
N ASP A 81 1.57 -14.82 -2.21
CA ASP A 81 2.51 -15.66 -2.95
C ASP A 81 3.95 -15.43 -2.52
N MET A 82 4.23 -14.31 -1.89
CA MET A 82 5.57 -13.97 -1.42
C MET A 82 5.81 -14.61 -0.05
N ARG A 83 6.89 -15.38 0.03
CA ARG A 83 7.30 -16.01 1.29
C ARG A 83 8.28 -15.11 2.01
N ALA A 84 8.26 -15.15 3.34
CA ALA A 84 9.23 -14.40 4.14
C ALA A 84 10.67 -14.77 3.77
N SER A 85 10.91 -16.04 3.47
CA SER A 85 12.22 -16.51 3.04
C SER A 85 12.69 -15.84 1.75
N ASP A 86 11.78 -15.50 0.85
CA ASP A 86 12.14 -14.83 -0.41
C ASP A 86 12.64 -13.41 -0.14
N ILE A 87 12.01 -12.71 0.79
CA ILE A 87 12.41 -11.36 1.18
C ILE A 87 13.80 -11.39 1.81
N TYR A 88 14.02 -12.25 2.77
CA TYR A 88 15.30 -12.36 3.46
C TYR A 88 16.41 -12.84 2.52
N ARG A 89 16.09 -13.77 1.62
CA ARG A 89 17.05 -14.27 0.64
C ARG A 89 17.50 -13.15 -0.30
N ALA A 90 16.56 -12.35 -0.78
CA ALA A 90 16.88 -11.24 -1.67
C ALA A 90 17.80 -10.23 -0.99
N ASP A 91 17.51 -9.88 0.27
CA ASP A 91 18.31 -8.96 1.05
C ASP A 91 19.70 -9.54 1.33
N ALA A 92 19.76 -10.81 1.72
CA ALA A 92 21.03 -11.49 2.01
C ALA A 92 21.89 -11.60 0.77
N MET A 93 21.32 -11.93 -0.37
CA MET A 93 22.05 -11.99 -1.63
C MET A 93 22.55 -10.61 -2.06
N GLY A 94 21.74 -9.59 -1.91
CA GLY A 94 22.12 -8.22 -2.21
C GLY A 94 23.28 -7.76 -1.35
N ILE A 95 23.22 -7.99 -0.05
CA ILE A 95 24.28 -7.66 0.89
C ILE A 95 25.53 -8.48 0.60
N GLY A 96 25.39 -9.78 0.36
CA GLY A 96 26.49 -10.65 0.03
C GLY A 96 27.23 -10.23 -1.23
N ALA A 97 26.49 -9.88 -2.28
CA ALA A 97 27.08 -9.40 -3.52
C ALA A 97 27.82 -8.08 -3.32
N SER A 98 27.28 -7.18 -2.52
CA SER A 98 27.94 -5.91 -2.20
C SER A 98 29.20 -6.13 -1.35
N GLY A 99 29.14 -7.02 -0.40
CA GLY A 99 30.26 -7.32 0.49
C GLY A 99 31.40 -8.09 -0.18
N ALA A 100 31.12 -8.77 -1.27
CA ALA A 100 32.11 -9.57 -2.00
C ALA A 100 33.00 -8.75 -2.92
N ARG A 101 32.71 -7.48 -3.09
CA ARG A 101 33.48 -6.58 -3.97
C ARG A 101 34.73 -6.00 -3.31
#